data_428ecade3c57a0360ce7adbae0fea60c
#
_entry.id   428ecade3c57a0360ce7adbae0fea60c
#
_cell.length_a   1.000
_cell.length_b   1.000
_cell.length_c   1.000
_cell.angle_alpha   90.00
_cell.angle_beta   90.00
_cell.angle_gamma   90.00
#
_symmetry.space_group_name_H-M   'P 1'
#
loop_
_entity.id
_entity.type
_entity.pdbx_description
1 polymer ?
#
loop_
_entity_poly.entity_id
_entity_poly.type
_entity_poly.pdbx_seq_one_letter_code
_entity_poly.pdbx_strand_id
1 'polypeptide(L)'
;MKRALYAILLLVVVFSTSFTTIGDKEGSGNDTKNEKIISTFEVQSFKISKDGMVSWTSVNEHGSLPYIVEQFIFDKWVKVGEVAGIGSPTPNSYSVPVILNSGENKFRVRQKGYDKMSRFSDAVMYYSKKEAISYQVIDRNQTISFSGDTYFIIYNPYGAITKQGYGNSVDISEYAKGYYCLIYDNKLGGFDKRKVLFKNSFCPIVINPPHWMKRK
;
A
#
# COMPACT_ATOMS: atom_id res chain seq x y z
N MET A 1 -31.54 -46.66 25.17
CA MET A 1 -30.45 -45.66 25.27
C MET A 1 -31.05 -44.33 24.82
N LYS A 2 -31.33 -43.44 25.77
CA LYS A 2 -32.10 -42.20 25.54
C LYS A 2 -31.11 -41.03 25.28
N ARG A 3 -31.24 -40.34 24.13
CA ARG A 3 -30.51 -39.14 23.82
C ARG A 3 -31.31 -37.94 24.32
N ALA A 4 -30.76 -37.16 25.23
CA ALA A 4 -31.31 -35.92 25.74
C ALA A 4 -30.86 -34.76 24.83
N LEU A 5 -31.81 -34.06 24.21
CA LEU A 5 -31.62 -32.78 23.56
C LEU A 5 -31.69 -31.66 24.62
N TYR A 6 -30.66 -30.89 24.75
CA TYR A 6 -30.69 -29.61 25.48
C TYR A 6 -30.94 -28.47 24.49
N ALA A 7 -32.14 -27.88 24.59
CA ALA A 7 -32.45 -26.63 23.93
C ALA A 7 -32.02 -25.47 24.83
N ILE A 8 -31.10 -24.63 24.37
CA ILE A 8 -30.71 -23.39 25.05
C ILE A 8 -31.59 -22.29 24.54
N LEU A 9 -32.45 -21.79 25.42
CA LEU A 9 -33.34 -20.63 25.19
C LEU A 9 -32.57 -19.37 25.48
N LEU A 10 -32.21 -18.57 24.46
CA LEU A 10 -31.55 -17.28 24.61
C LEU A 10 -32.62 -16.20 24.84
N LEU A 11 -32.69 -15.72 26.08
CA LEU A 11 -33.58 -14.64 26.50
C LEU A 11 -32.90 -13.29 26.17
N VAL A 12 -33.42 -12.58 25.16
CA VAL A 12 -33.00 -11.22 24.84
C VAL A 12 -33.82 -10.27 25.70
N VAL A 13 -33.19 -9.63 26.68
CA VAL A 13 -33.78 -8.56 27.48
C VAL A 13 -33.50 -7.23 26.80
N VAL A 14 -34.51 -6.60 26.23
CA VAL A 14 -34.45 -5.24 25.69
C VAL A 14 -34.77 -4.27 26.83
N PHE A 15 -33.76 -3.54 27.31
CA PHE A 15 -33.96 -2.39 28.20
C PHE A 15 -34.21 -1.13 27.39
N SER A 16 -35.44 -0.66 27.37
CA SER A 16 -35.83 0.66 26.89
C SER A 16 -35.77 1.62 28.09
N THR A 17 -34.77 2.47 28.17
CA THR A 17 -34.77 3.60 29.11
C THR A 17 -35.13 4.88 28.35
N SER A 18 -36.33 5.35 28.57
CA SER A 18 -36.76 6.70 28.22
C SER A 18 -36.13 7.70 29.18
N PHE A 19 -35.31 8.61 28.64
CA PHE A 19 -34.81 9.73 29.42
C PHE A 19 -35.46 11.02 28.94
N THR A 20 -36.35 11.58 29.71
CA THR A 20 -36.87 12.93 29.54
C THR A 20 -35.94 13.93 30.24
N THR A 21 -35.37 14.87 29.49
CA THR A 21 -34.72 16.04 30.04
C THR A 21 -35.44 17.30 29.62
N ILE A 22 -35.92 18.02 30.62
CA ILE A 22 -36.32 19.44 30.57
C ILE A 22 -35.09 20.27 30.91
N GLY A 23 -34.83 21.31 30.15
CA GLY A 23 -33.83 22.29 30.55
C GLY A 23 -33.28 23.14 29.37
N ASP A 24 -33.96 24.25 29.14
CA ASP A 24 -33.47 25.34 28.27
C ASP A 24 -32.20 25.94 28.83
N LYS A 25 -31.18 26.07 27.92
CA LYS A 25 -30.24 27.21 27.94
C LYS A 25 -29.62 27.39 26.58
N GLU A 26 -29.88 28.53 25.97
CA GLU A 26 -29.15 29.09 24.86
C GLU A 26 -27.66 29.11 25.16
N GLY A 27 -26.86 28.51 24.31
CA GLY A 27 -25.42 28.57 24.30
C GLY A 27 -24.95 28.48 22.85
N SER A 28 -24.45 29.61 22.35
CA SER A 28 -23.77 29.75 21.06
C SER A 28 -22.84 28.57 20.83
N GLY A 29 -23.30 27.58 20.06
CA GLY A 29 -22.53 26.42 19.66
C GLY A 29 -22.02 26.65 18.25
N ASN A 30 -20.70 26.68 18.10
CA ASN A 30 -20.06 26.53 16.81
C ASN A 30 -20.61 25.26 16.15
N ASP A 31 -21.46 25.44 15.15
CA ASP A 31 -21.80 24.41 14.19
C ASP A 31 -20.54 24.02 13.41
N THR A 32 -19.74 23.11 13.97
CA THR A 32 -18.87 22.29 13.16
C THR A 32 -19.80 21.44 12.29
N LYS A 33 -20.12 21.97 11.11
CA LYS A 33 -20.70 21.17 10.02
C LYS A 33 -19.80 19.94 9.87
N ASN A 34 -20.28 18.79 10.34
CA ASN A 34 -19.79 17.51 9.92
C ASN A 34 -20.05 17.44 8.41
N GLU A 35 -19.17 17.99 7.62
CA GLU A 35 -19.20 17.79 6.18
C GLU A 35 -19.04 16.28 5.96
N LYS A 36 -20.16 15.64 5.63
CA LYS A 36 -20.19 14.25 5.24
C LYS A 36 -19.22 14.12 4.06
N ILE A 37 -18.08 13.49 4.29
CA ILE A 37 -17.11 13.21 3.22
C ILE A 37 -17.82 12.35 2.20
N ILE A 38 -18.21 12.97 1.08
CA ILE A 38 -18.88 12.25 0.00
C ILE A 38 -17.81 11.42 -0.70
N SER A 39 -17.99 10.11 -0.72
CA SER A 39 -17.13 9.24 -1.53
C SER A 39 -17.19 9.67 -2.99
N THR A 40 -16.06 9.63 -3.69
CA THR A 40 -16.01 9.91 -5.12
C THR A 40 -16.25 8.68 -5.98
N PHE A 41 -16.25 7.50 -5.37
CA PHE A 41 -16.46 6.20 -6.00
C PHE A 41 -16.69 5.12 -4.94
N GLU A 42 -17.24 3.99 -5.36
CA GLU A 42 -17.37 2.76 -4.58
C GLU A 42 -16.81 1.60 -5.39
N VAL A 43 -16.04 0.70 -4.75
CA VAL A 43 -15.50 -0.49 -5.41
C VAL A 43 -16.39 -1.69 -5.15
N GLN A 44 -16.99 -2.26 -6.20
CA GLN A 44 -17.81 -3.47 -6.11
C GLN A 44 -17.00 -4.76 -6.21
N SER A 45 -15.91 -4.74 -6.99
CA SER A 45 -15.01 -5.88 -7.15
C SER A 45 -13.58 -5.40 -7.31
N PHE A 46 -12.64 -6.17 -6.76
CA PHE A 46 -11.21 -5.92 -6.92
C PHE A 46 -10.50 -7.26 -7.09
N LYS A 47 -9.71 -7.42 -8.15
CA LYS A 47 -9.02 -8.67 -8.48
C LYS A 47 -7.58 -8.37 -8.91
N ILE A 48 -6.69 -9.30 -8.58
CA ILE A 48 -5.29 -9.26 -8.99
C ILE A 48 -4.99 -10.59 -9.67
N SER A 49 -4.51 -10.54 -10.91
CA SER A 49 -4.13 -11.74 -11.66
C SER A 49 -2.69 -12.15 -11.39
N LYS A 50 -2.37 -13.42 -11.71
CA LYS A 50 -1.00 -13.95 -11.61
C LYS A 50 0.01 -13.19 -12.50
N ASP A 51 -0.49 -12.57 -13.58
CA ASP A 51 0.32 -11.84 -14.55
C ASP A 51 0.48 -10.36 -14.19
N GLY A 52 0.03 -9.97 -12.97
CA GLY A 52 0.17 -8.60 -12.50
C GLY A 52 -0.86 -7.63 -13.07
N MET A 53 -2.07 -8.09 -13.42
CA MET A 53 -3.15 -7.20 -13.79
C MET A 53 -4.02 -6.93 -12.55
N VAL A 54 -4.06 -5.67 -12.11
CA VAL A 54 -5.00 -5.17 -11.10
C VAL A 54 -6.25 -4.71 -11.83
N SER A 55 -7.40 -5.30 -11.51
CA SER A 55 -8.69 -4.98 -12.12
C SER A 55 -9.74 -4.73 -11.06
N TRP A 56 -10.59 -3.73 -11.28
CA TRP A 56 -11.70 -3.42 -10.38
C TRP A 56 -12.92 -2.92 -11.16
N THR A 57 -14.07 -3.04 -10.53
CA THR A 57 -15.30 -2.40 -10.98
C THR A 57 -15.69 -1.35 -9.95
N SER A 58 -15.91 -0.13 -10.40
CA SER A 58 -16.41 0.95 -9.56
C SER A 58 -17.80 1.38 -9.96
N VAL A 59 -18.52 1.98 -9.02
CA VAL A 59 -19.85 2.59 -9.20
C VAL A 59 -19.90 3.93 -8.48
N ASN A 60 -20.96 4.68 -8.73
CA ASN A 60 -21.20 5.97 -8.07
C ASN A 60 -20.01 6.94 -8.22
N GLU A 61 -19.42 6.97 -9.42
CA GLU A 61 -18.33 7.87 -9.71
C GLU A 61 -18.83 9.32 -9.85
N HIS A 62 -18.25 10.23 -9.10
CA HIS A 62 -18.55 11.65 -9.14
C HIS A 62 -17.47 12.41 -9.94
N GLY A 63 -17.64 12.44 -11.26
CA GLY A 63 -16.72 13.06 -12.20
C GLY A 63 -15.58 12.15 -12.68
N SER A 64 -15.01 12.55 -13.83
CA SER A 64 -13.94 11.78 -14.51
C SER A 64 -12.58 11.97 -13.82
N LEU A 65 -12.52 11.62 -12.54
CA LEU A 65 -11.29 11.73 -11.75
C LEU A 65 -10.37 10.54 -12.01
N PRO A 66 -9.06 10.73 -12.16
CA PRO A 66 -8.13 9.63 -12.39
C PRO A 66 -8.05 8.70 -11.16
N TYR A 67 -7.99 7.40 -11.44
CA TYR A 67 -7.65 6.37 -10.46
C TYR A 67 -6.15 6.16 -10.43
N ILE A 68 -5.58 6.16 -9.23
CA ILE A 68 -4.19 5.85 -8.97
C ILE A 68 -4.16 4.49 -8.28
N VAL A 69 -3.48 3.51 -8.88
CA VAL A 69 -3.21 2.21 -8.26
C VAL A 69 -1.97 2.36 -7.40
N GLU A 70 -2.09 1.99 -6.14
CA GLU A 70 -0.99 2.01 -5.17
C GLU A 70 -0.69 0.60 -4.69
N GLN A 71 0.60 0.28 -4.60
CA GLN A 71 1.13 -0.94 -3.99
C GLN A 71 1.82 -0.60 -2.68
N PHE A 72 1.59 -1.42 -1.65
CA PHE A 72 2.29 -1.28 -0.39
C PHE A 72 3.67 -1.93 -0.50
N ILE A 73 4.70 -1.11 -0.54
CA ILE A 73 6.09 -1.54 -0.71
C ILE A 73 6.86 -1.16 0.54
N PHE A 74 7.35 -2.17 1.24
CA PHE A 74 8.06 -2.10 2.50
C PHE A 74 7.20 -1.49 3.62
N ASP A 75 7.04 -0.17 3.68
CA ASP A 75 6.26 0.54 4.70
C ASP A 75 5.42 1.68 4.12
N LYS A 76 5.36 1.80 2.79
CA LYS A 76 4.76 2.93 2.10
C LYS A 76 3.84 2.49 0.96
N TRP A 77 2.79 3.29 0.76
CA TRP A 77 1.98 3.21 -0.44
C TRP A 77 2.66 3.96 -1.59
N VAL A 78 2.99 3.23 -2.65
CA VAL A 78 3.69 3.74 -3.82
C VAL A 78 2.76 3.67 -5.02
N LYS A 79 2.67 4.76 -5.78
CA LYS A 79 1.94 4.77 -7.06
C LYS A 79 2.64 3.80 -8.02
N VAL A 80 1.89 2.82 -8.53
CA VAL A 80 2.38 1.82 -9.50
C VAL A 80 1.63 1.88 -10.84
N GLY A 81 0.54 2.64 -10.89
CA GLY A 81 -0.19 2.84 -12.13
C GLY A 81 -1.28 3.90 -12.01
N GLU A 82 -1.86 4.26 -13.13
CA GLU A 82 -2.93 5.25 -13.22
C GLU A 82 -3.81 4.98 -14.42
N VAL A 83 -5.11 5.27 -14.29
CA VAL A 83 -6.08 5.22 -15.40
C VAL A 83 -7.09 6.34 -15.23
N ALA A 84 -7.55 6.91 -16.34
CA ALA A 84 -8.61 7.93 -16.33
C ALA A 84 -9.93 7.32 -15.85
N GLY A 85 -10.63 8.01 -14.96
CA GLY A 85 -11.99 7.64 -14.55
C GLY A 85 -13.01 8.04 -15.62
N ILE A 86 -14.09 7.26 -15.74
CA ILE A 86 -15.20 7.53 -16.68
C ILE A 86 -16.14 8.59 -16.08
N GLY A 87 -16.34 8.56 -14.78
CA GLY A 87 -17.18 9.55 -14.09
C GLY A 87 -18.69 9.28 -14.19
N SER A 88 -19.06 8.02 -14.42
CA SER A 88 -20.45 7.57 -14.51
C SER A 88 -20.92 6.92 -13.22
N PRO A 89 -22.19 7.12 -12.80
CA PRO A 89 -22.74 6.43 -11.66
C PRO A 89 -22.95 4.92 -11.90
N THR A 90 -22.98 4.46 -13.15
CA THR A 90 -23.13 3.05 -13.53
C THR A 90 -21.82 2.29 -13.32
N PRO A 91 -21.85 0.93 -13.27
CA PRO A 91 -20.65 0.13 -13.13
C PRO A 91 -19.64 0.37 -14.26
N ASN A 92 -18.41 0.74 -13.90
CA ASN A 92 -17.28 0.95 -14.80
C ASN A 92 -16.16 -0.01 -14.43
N SER A 93 -15.58 -0.66 -15.43
CA SER A 93 -14.47 -1.61 -15.23
C SER A 93 -13.14 -1.02 -15.66
N TYR A 94 -12.13 -1.22 -14.83
CA TYR A 94 -10.77 -0.72 -15.02
C TYR A 94 -9.76 -1.84 -14.86
N SER A 95 -8.62 -1.68 -15.52
CA SER A 95 -7.47 -2.56 -15.33
C SER A 95 -6.17 -1.80 -15.53
N VAL A 96 -5.17 -2.14 -14.72
CA VAL A 96 -3.82 -1.52 -14.75
C VAL A 96 -2.79 -2.63 -14.57
N PRO A 97 -1.80 -2.76 -15.48
CA PRO A 97 -0.69 -3.68 -15.28
C PRO A 97 0.25 -3.17 -14.20
N VAL A 98 0.70 -4.09 -13.33
CA VAL A 98 1.63 -3.80 -12.25
C VAL A 98 2.72 -4.88 -12.17
N ILE A 99 3.85 -4.55 -11.57
CA ILE A 99 4.90 -5.52 -11.28
C ILE A 99 4.65 -6.12 -9.90
N LEU A 100 4.47 -7.44 -9.86
CA LEU A 100 4.34 -8.19 -8.62
C LEU A 100 5.72 -8.44 -8.00
N ASN A 101 5.83 -8.17 -6.71
CA ASN A 101 6.94 -8.69 -5.90
C ASN A 101 6.75 -10.20 -5.65
N SER A 102 7.80 -10.90 -5.27
CA SER A 102 7.68 -12.26 -4.75
C SER A 102 6.93 -12.25 -3.42
N GLY A 103 6.12 -13.28 -3.16
CA GLY A 103 5.35 -13.40 -1.92
C GLY A 103 4.18 -12.43 -1.84
N GLU A 104 4.02 -11.76 -0.71
CA GLU A 104 2.87 -10.91 -0.42
C GLU A 104 2.91 -9.59 -1.18
N ASN A 105 1.79 -9.24 -1.81
CA ASN A 105 1.54 -7.96 -2.47
C ASN A 105 0.22 -7.40 -1.95
N LYS A 106 0.18 -6.10 -1.69
CA LYS A 106 -1.02 -5.43 -1.21
C LYS A 106 -1.27 -4.20 -2.06
N PHE A 107 -2.47 -4.08 -2.60
CA PHE A 107 -2.87 -3.01 -3.51
C PHE A 107 -4.13 -2.32 -3.02
N ARG A 108 -4.28 -1.06 -3.41
CA ARG A 108 -5.51 -0.28 -3.31
C ARG A 108 -5.62 0.70 -4.47
N VAL A 109 -6.81 1.20 -4.71
CA VAL A 109 -7.01 2.34 -5.62
C VAL A 109 -7.28 3.60 -4.81
N ARG A 110 -6.81 4.72 -5.35
CA ARG A 110 -6.99 6.05 -4.77
C ARG A 110 -7.50 7.00 -5.84
N GLN A 111 -8.46 7.85 -5.47
CA GLN A 111 -8.81 9.05 -6.21
C GLN A 111 -8.56 10.30 -5.38
N LYS A 112 -8.19 11.40 -6.03
CA LYS A 112 -8.15 12.71 -5.42
C LYS A 112 -9.37 13.50 -5.88
N GLY A 113 -10.26 13.83 -4.95
CA GLY A 113 -11.46 14.58 -5.23
C GLY A 113 -11.19 16.03 -5.65
N TYR A 114 -12.21 16.72 -6.14
CA TYR A 114 -12.16 18.17 -6.45
C TYR A 114 -11.84 19.02 -5.22
N ASP A 115 -12.24 18.55 -4.04
CA ASP A 115 -11.89 19.10 -2.72
C ASP A 115 -10.42 18.86 -2.32
N LYS A 116 -9.62 18.25 -3.20
CA LYS A 116 -8.23 17.86 -3.01
C LYS A 116 -8.01 16.75 -1.96
N MET A 117 -9.08 16.22 -1.36
CA MET A 117 -8.99 15.09 -0.43
C MET A 117 -8.82 13.77 -1.18
N SER A 118 -7.99 12.89 -0.63
CA SER A 118 -7.80 11.54 -1.19
C SER A 118 -8.84 10.57 -0.60
N ARG A 119 -9.42 9.75 -1.48
CA ARG A 119 -10.31 8.64 -1.13
C ARG A 119 -9.66 7.34 -1.57
N PHE A 120 -9.89 6.29 -0.81
CA PHE A 120 -9.21 5.01 -0.98
C PHE A 120 -10.23 3.88 -0.99
N SER A 121 -9.95 2.85 -1.79
CA SER A 121 -10.60 1.57 -1.63
C SER A 121 -10.06 0.82 -0.41
N ASP A 122 -10.73 -0.25 -0.02
CA ASP A 122 -10.11 -1.28 0.80
C ASP A 122 -8.86 -1.83 0.10
N ALA A 123 -7.92 -2.28 0.91
CA ALA A 123 -6.71 -2.87 0.39
C ALA A 123 -6.89 -4.38 0.18
N VAL A 124 -6.48 -4.86 -0.99
CA VAL A 124 -6.57 -6.28 -1.37
C VAL A 124 -5.18 -6.89 -1.38
N MET A 125 -5.07 -8.09 -0.81
CA MET A 125 -3.83 -8.85 -0.75
C MET A 125 -3.80 -9.93 -1.83
N TYR A 126 -2.62 -10.14 -2.40
CA TYR A 126 -2.33 -11.19 -3.37
C TYR A 126 -0.99 -11.84 -3.04
N TYR A 127 -0.93 -13.16 -2.98
CA TYR A 127 0.31 -13.89 -2.79
C TYR A 127 0.84 -14.39 -4.13
N SER A 128 1.95 -13.83 -4.56
CA SER A 128 2.64 -14.20 -5.80
C SER A 128 3.58 -15.37 -5.56
N LYS A 129 3.51 -16.37 -6.46
CA LYS A 129 4.45 -17.50 -6.52
C LYS A 129 5.70 -17.20 -7.36
N LYS A 130 5.87 -15.92 -7.77
CA LYS A 130 7.05 -15.48 -8.52
C LYS A 130 8.31 -15.77 -7.71
N GLU A 131 9.37 -16.19 -8.40
CA GLU A 131 10.67 -16.40 -7.80
C GLU A 131 11.22 -15.10 -7.19
N ALA A 132 11.86 -15.24 -6.04
CA ALA A 132 12.41 -14.12 -5.32
C ALA A 132 13.57 -13.47 -6.08
N ILE A 133 13.51 -12.15 -6.22
CA ILE A 133 14.57 -11.39 -6.88
C ILE A 133 15.80 -11.33 -5.97
N SER A 134 16.96 -11.51 -6.59
CA SER A 134 18.29 -11.27 -6.00
C SER A 134 18.95 -10.07 -6.66
N TYR A 135 19.99 -9.52 -6.05
CA TYR A 135 20.79 -8.45 -6.63
C TYR A 135 22.29 -8.72 -6.49
N GLN A 136 23.03 -8.09 -7.39
CA GLN A 136 24.49 -8.07 -7.39
C GLN A 136 25.00 -6.65 -7.63
N VAL A 137 26.08 -6.26 -6.95
CA VAL A 137 26.78 -5.02 -7.24
C VAL A 137 27.94 -5.36 -8.18
N ILE A 138 27.91 -4.76 -9.37
CA ILE A 138 28.90 -4.99 -10.42
C ILE A 138 29.87 -3.81 -10.46
N ASP A 139 31.09 -4.02 -9.95
CA ASP A 139 32.08 -2.96 -9.80
C ASP A 139 32.56 -2.35 -11.09
N ARG A 140 32.83 -3.18 -12.10
CA ARG A 140 33.33 -2.67 -13.37
C ARG A 140 32.47 -1.57 -13.96
N ASN A 141 31.14 -1.74 -13.82
CA ASN A 141 30.15 -0.85 -14.40
C ASN A 141 29.57 0.10 -13.35
N GLN A 142 29.94 -0.02 -12.09
CA GLN A 142 29.34 0.73 -10.99
C GLN A 142 27.81 0.62 -11.01
N THR A 143 27.29 -0.60 -11.13
CA THR A 143 25.88 -0.89 -11.38
C THR A 143 25.36 -1.91 -10.38
N ILE A 144 24.14 -1.74 -9.90
CA ILE A 144 23.38 -2.80 -9.23
C ILE A 144 22.58 -3.52 -10.32
N SER A 145 22.71 -4.84 -10.41
CA SER A 145 21.93 -5.68 -11.30
C SER A 145 21.00 -6.58 -10.47
N PHE A 146 19.72 -6.62 -10.85
CA PHE A 146 18.72 -7.50 -10.26
C PHE A 146 18.49 -8.71 -11.17
N SER A 147 18.09 -9.85 -10.59
CA SER A 147 17.76 -11.06 -11.37
C SER A 147 16.47 -10.93 -12.19
N GLY A 148 15.72 -9.84 -12.03
CA GLY A 148 14.50 -9.51 -12.76
C GLY A 148 14.02 -8.11 -12.46
N ASP A 149 13.01 -7.64 -13.20
CA ASP A 149 12.45 -6.33 -12.99
C ASP A 149 11.76 -6.22 -11.62
N THR A 150 12.13 -5.17 -10.89
CA THR A 150 11.58 -4.88 -9.56
C THR A 150 11.46 -3.38 -9.33
N TYR A 151 10.55 -2.98 -8.44
CA TYR A 151 10.60 -1.64 -7.88
C TYR A 151 11.74 -1.58 -6.87
N PHE A 152 12.55 -0.53 -6.94
CA PHE A 152 13.65 -0.32 -6.01
C PHE A 152 13.63 1.09 -5.41
N ILE A 153 14.13 1.20 -4.18
CA ILE A 153 14.43 2.47 -3.51
C ILE A 153 15.83 2.37 -2.92
N ILE A 154 16.66 3.37 -3.18
CA ILE A 154 18.01 3.48 -2.61
C ILE A 154 18.06 4.68 -1.67
N TYR A 155 18.44 4.43 -0.43
CA TYR A 155 18.67 5.45 0.59
C TYR A 155 20.17 5.66 0.78
N ASN A 156 20.58 6.91 0.90
CA ASN A 156 21.95 7.26 1.24
C ASN A 156 22.24 7.01 2.74
N PRO A 157 23.51 7.17 3.20
CA PRO A 157 23.88 6.98 4.60
C PRO A 157 23.12 7.87 5.60
N TYR A 158 22.47 8.91 5.13
CA TYR A 158 21.69 9.86 5.95
C TYR A 158 20.18 9.56 5.96
N GLY A 159 19.74 8.49 5.28
CA GLY A 159 18.32 8.10 5.20
C GLY A 159 17.50 8.86 4.16
N ALA A 160 18.14 9.67 3.31
CA ALA A 160 17.45 10.33 2.21
C ALA A 160 17.39 9.41 0.97
N ILE A 161 16.27 9.45 0.25
CA ILE A 161 16.11 8.72 -1.02
C ILE A 161 17.06 9.35 -2.04
N THR A 162 17.98 8.53 -2.58
CA THR A 162 18.89 8.92 -3.66
C THR A 162 18.31 8.57 -5.02
N LYS A 163 17.68 7.41 -5.12
CA LYS A 163 17.05 6.94 -6.36
C LYS A 163 15.92 5.98 -6.06
N GLN A 164 14.89 6.03 -6.90
CA GLN A 164 13.80 5.06 -6.89
C GLN A 164 13.28 4.86 -8.31
N GLY A 165 12.74 3.69 -8.60
CA GLY A 165 12.20 3.39 -9.93
C GLY A 165 11.93 1.91 -10.14
N TYR A 166 11.63 1.55 -11.38
CA TYR A 166 11.46 0.17 -11.84
C TYR A 166 12.58 -0.21 -12.80
N GLY A 167 12.97 -1.46 -12.75
CA GLY A 167 13.93 -2.03 -13.70
C GLY A 167 14.72 -3.17 -13.09
N ASN A 168 15.64 -3.70 -13.89
CA ASN A 168 16.55 -4.78 -13.52
C ASN A 168 17.99 -4.30 -13.30
N SER A 169 18.27 -2.99 -13.42
CA SER A 169 19.59 -2.44 -13.16
C SER A 169 19.54 -0.99 -12.72
N VAL A 170 20.54 -0.58 -11.96
CA VAL A 170 20.69 0.80 -11.45
C VAL A 170 22.15 1.22 -11.55
N ASP A 171 22.41 2.31 -12.26
CA ASP A 171 23.72 2.97 -12.26
C ASP A 171 23.91 3.71 -10.93
N ILE A 172 25.04 3.45 -10.29
CA ILE A 172 25.50 4.04 -9.02
C ILE A 172 26.87 4.72 -9.17
N SER A 173 27.33 4.99 -10.38
CA SER A 173 28.65 5.59 -10.66
C SER A 173 28.86 6.92 -9.93
N GLU A 174 27.84 7.77 -9.94
CA GLU A 174 27.84 9.11 -9.33
C GLU A 174 27.67 9.11 -7.80
N TYR A 175 27.48 7.92 -7.18
CA TYR A 175 27.26 7.86 -5.74
C TYR A 175 28.55 8.10 -4.96
N ALA A 176 28.46 8.93 -3.92
CA ALA A 176 29.56 9.15 -2.98
C ALA A 176 29.94 7.86 -2.23
N LYS A 177 31.15 7.82 -1.69
CA LYS A 177 31.58 6.70 -0.84
C LYS A 177 30.71 6.63 0.42
N GLY A 178 30.18 5.46 0.72
CA GLY A 178 29.33 5.25 1.89
C GLY A 178 28.48 4.00 1.82
N TYR A 179 27.75 3.78 2.90
CA TYR A 179 26.79 2.71 3.03
C TYR A 179 25.42 3.14 2.51
N TYR A 180 24.81 2.34 1.65
CA TYR A 180 23.49 2.58 1.07
C TYR A 180 22.55 1.45 1.45
N CYS A 181 21.29 1.79 1.74
CA CYS A 181 20.22 0.82 1.91
C CYS A 181 19.45 0.71 0.60
N LEU A 182 19.08 -0.53 0.27
CA LEU A 182 18.36 -0.89 -0.93
C LEU A 182 17.07 -1.61 -0.54
N ILE A 183 15.93 -1.09 -0.98
CA ILE A 183 14.66 -1.82 -0.97
C ILE A 183 14.43 -2.33 -2.38
N TYR A 184 14.10 -3.60 -2.53
CA TYR A 184 13.79 -4.28 -3.79
C TYR A 184 12.93 -5.50 -3.50
N ASP A 185 12.03 -5.89 -4.40
CA ASP A 185 11.17 -7.07 -4.24
C ASP A 185 10.53 -7.17 -2.82
N ASN A 186 10.14 -6.03 -2.27
CA ASN A 186 9.65 -5.87 -0.89
C ASN A 186 10.64 -6.37 0.20
N LYS A 187 11.93 -6.39 -0.09
CA LYS A 187 13.03 -6.82 0.78
C LYS A 187 13.98 -5.68 1.06
N LEU A 188 14.69 -5.82 2.17
CA LEU A 188 15.76 -4.90 2.54
C LEU A 188 17.11 -5.53 2.22
N GLY A 189 17.94 -4.78 1.51
CA GLY A 189 19.35 -5.07 1.23
C GLY A 189 20.21 -3.84 1.48
N GLY A 190 21.48 -3.94 1.14
CA GLY A 190 22.39 -2.82 1.23
C GLY A 190 23.71 -3.08 0.51
N PHE A 191 24.46 -2.02 0.24
CA PHE A 191 25.79 -2.08 -0.35
C PHE A 191 26.68 -0.99 0.18
N ASP A 192 27.99 -1.25 0.17
CA ASP A 192 29.00 -0.28 0.55
C ASP A 192 29.79 0.19 -0.68
N LYS A 193 29.61 1.44 -1.07
CA LYS A 193 30.32 2.06 -2.20
C LYS A 193 31.83 2.21 -1.96
N ARG A 194 32.31 2.05 -0.72
CA ARG A 194 33.75 2.12 -0.38
C ARG A 194 34.49 0.83 -0.64
N LYS A 195 33.79 -0.30 -0.54
CA LYS A 195 34.33 -1.66 -0.63
C LYS A 195 33.43 -2.51 -1.50
N VAL A 196 33.98 -2.98 -2.55
CA VAL A 196 33.37 -3.75 -3.59
C VAL A 196 32.97 -5.20 -3.18
N LEU A 197 33.26 -5.61 -1.96
CA LEU A 197 33.21 -7.00 -1.50
C LEU A 197 32.40 -7.20 -0.22
N PHE A 198 31.10 -6.86 -0.18
CA PHE A 198 30.27 -7.33 0.93
C PHE A 198 28.93 -7.91 0.45
N LYS A 199 28.87 -9.23 0.42
CA LYS A 199 27.63 -9.98 0.51
C LYS A 199 27.01 -9.74 1.90
N ASN A 200 25.75 -9.36 1.95
CA ASN A 200 24.93 -9.26 3.17
C ASN A 200 25.35 -8.21 4.20
N SER A 201 25.42 -6.95 3.78
CA SER A 201 25.61 -5.86 4.74
C SER A 201 24.26 -5.47 5.37
N PHE A 202 24.22 -5.50 6.69
CA PHE A 202 23.11 -4.99 7.49
C PHE A 202 22.89 -3.50 7.20
N CYS A 203 21.67 -3.08 6.88
CA CYS A 203 21.34 -1.68 6.64
C CYS A 203 21.30 -0.92 7.98
N PRO A 204 22.22 0.05 8.22
CA PRO A 204 22.29 0.74 9.51
C PRO A 204 21.17 1.78 9.72
N ILE A 205 20.35 2.05 8.70
CA ILE A 205 19.37 3.16 8.72
C ILE A 205 18.01 2.75 9.32
N VAL A 206 17.85 1.51 9.78
CA VAL A 206 16.62 1.12 10.50
C VAL A 206 16.64 1.71 11.91
N ILE A 207 16.57 3.05 12.03
CA ILE A 207 16.44 3.76 13.30
C ILE A 207 15.07 3.51 13.94
N ASN A 208 14.06 3.14 13.14
CA ASN A 208 12.78 2.63 13.59
C ASN A 208 12.34 1.51 12.67
N PRO A 209 12.68 0.25 12.96
CA PRO A 209 12.13 -0.86 12.19
C PRO A 209 10.60 -0.84 12.33
N PRO A 210 9.86 -1.04 11.24
CA PRO A 210 8.41 -1.15 11.29
C PRO A 210 8.02 -2.22 12.33
N HIS A 211 6.87 -2.04 12.96
CA HIS A 211 6.41 -2.80 14.13
C HIS A 211 6.49 -4.33 13.97
N TRP A 212 6.40 -4.85 12.76
CA TRP A 212 6.50 -6.27 12.43
C TRP A 212 7.94 -6.83 12.47
N MET A 213 8.97 -5.98 12.37
CA MET A 213 10.38 -6.37 12.46
C MET A 213 10.86 -6.58 13.92
N LYS A 214 10.08 -6.14 14.91
CA LYS A 214 10.41 -6.23 16.34
C LYS A 214 10.03 -7.54 17.00
N ARG A 215 9.53 -8.53 16.24
CA ARG A 215 9.16 -9.85 16.78
C ARG A 215 10.06 -10.93 16.21
N LYS A 216 11.14 -11.21 16.89
CA LYS A 216 11.70 -12.55 17.08
C LYS A 216 12.42 -12.57 18.41
#